data_4e55c218f4a14753e511b2edd5d344f0
#
_entry.id   4e55c218f4a14753e511b2edd5d344f0
#
_cell.length_a   1.000
_cell.length_b   1.000
_cell.length_c   1.000
_cell.angle_alpha   90.00
_cell.angle_beta   90.00
_cell.angle_gamma   90.00
#
_symmetry.space_group_name_H-M   'P 1'
#
loop_
_entity.id
_entity.type
_entity.pdbx_description
1 polymer ?
#
loop_
_entity_poly.entity_id
_entity_poly.type
_entity_poly.pdbx_seq_one_letter_code
_entity_poly.pdbx_strand_id
1 'polypeptide(L)'
;MKSCPETIFFDDFTEPYLNRDRWNVEISGNIHNQEQQAYVDSVETVYVSQNEADCEGALVIHARCQPGFCTQQGAVLDFISGRIHTRGKAAFRYGCVSARLKLPAMEGLWPAFWALGVSGAWPSCGEIDIMEAVGEPDWVSAAAHGTNFSGEAALVNKKYFCTPHNIAEWHVYAVECSPASLSFFVDEELIFRITRPMVEFFGPWAFDTDKFIILNLALGGTYPFKTNGIRQPYYGLPARSVQAIQANTARYVVDWVKITTLKRDGE
;
A
#
# COMPACT_ATOMS: atom_id res chain seq x y z
N MET A 1 -33.56 2.42 -13.24
CA MET A 1 -33.01 1.72 -12.05
C MET A 1 -31.55 2.08 -11.95
N LYS A 2 -31.12 2.72 -10.84
CA LYS A 2 -29.68 2.99 -10.63
C LYS A 2 -28.98 1.62 -10.52
N SER A 3 -28.11 1.30 -11.48
CA SER A 3 -27.32 0.08 -11.40
C SER A 3 -26.36 0.20 -10.23
N CYS A 4 -26.44 -0.73 -9.26
CA CYS A 4 -25.41 -0.83 -8.23
C CYS A 4 -24.05 -1.12 -8.91
N PRO A 5 -22.94 -0.59 -8.38
CA PRO A 5 -21.61 -0.95 -8.86
C PRO A 5 -21.42 -2.46 -8.83
N GLU A 6 -20.90 -3.03 -9.90
CA GLU A 6 -20.58 -4.45 -9.98
C GLU A 6 -19.24 -4.70 -9.26
N THR A 7 -19.17 -5.76 -8.46
CA THR A 7 -17.93 -6.19 -7.81
C THR A 7 -17.08 -7.00 -8.80
N ILE A 8 -15.89 -6.49 -9.12
CA ILE A 8 -14.91 -7.13 -10.01
C ILE A 8 -13.99 -8.06 -9.20
N PHE A 9 -13.61 -7.64 -7.99
CA PHE A 9 -12.74 -8.38 -7.09
C PHE A 9 -13.16 -8.08 -5.65
N PHE A 10 -13.13 -9.12 -4.81
CA PHE A 10 -13.35 -8.98 -3.37
C PHE A 10 -12.63 -10.09 -2.62
N ASP A 11 -11.91 -9.72 -1.58
CA ASP A 11 -11.32 -10.65 -0.63
C ASP A 11 -11.50 -10.07 0.79
N ASP A 12 -12.15 -10.82 1.66
CA ASP A 12 -12.41 -10.49 3.06
C ASP A 12 -11.55 -11.29 4.03
N PHE A 13 -10.63 -12.09 3.49
CA PHE A 13 -9.68 -12.90 4.26
C PHE A 13 -10.31 -13.76 5.35
N THR A 14 -11.54 -14.24 5.14
CA THR A 14 -12.25 -15.14 6.06
C THR A 14 -11.77 -16.59 5.98
N GLU A 15 -11.13 -16.98 4.87
CA GLU A 15 -10.47 -18.28 4.74
C GLU A 15 -9.25 -18.36 5.67
N PRO A 16 -8.89 -19.55 6.21
CA PRO A 16 -7.82 -19.68 7.21
C PRO A 16 -6.41 -19.48 6.63
N TYR A 17 -6.27 -19.25 5.34
CA TYR A 17 -5.00 -19.03 4.64
C TYR A 17 -5.18 -18.05 3.47
N LEU A 18 -4.07 -17.43 3.06
CA LEU A 18 -4.06 -16.54 1.90
C LEU A 18 -4.45 -17.30 0.64
N ASN A 19 -5.50 -16.83 -0.05
CA ASN A 19 -5.94 -17.41 -1.31
C ASN A 19 -4.92 -17.13 -2.43
N ARG A 20 -4.16 -18.15 -2.80
CA ARG A 20 -3.10 -18.06 -3.82
C ARG A 20 -3.63 -17.94 -5.25
N ASP A 21 -4.91 -18.16 -5.49
CA ASP A 21 -5.53 -17.89 -6.80
C ASP A 21 -5.84 -16.40 -6.98
N ARG A 22 -5.95 -15.65 -5.88
CA ARG A 22 -6.19 -14.20 -5.85
C ARG A 22 -4.91 -13.39 -5.67
N TRP A 23 -3.95 -13.92 -4.89
CA TRP A 23 -2.75 -13.20 -4.49
C TRP A 23 -1.45 -13.95 -4.82
N ASN A 24 -0.46 -13.21 -5.29
CA ASN A 24 0.93 -13.62 -5.28
C ASN A 24 1.61 -13.05 -4.04
N VAL A 25 2.60 -13.76 -3.51
CA VAL A 25 3.53 -13.21 -2.52
C VAL A 25 4.84 -12.93 -3.21
N GLU A 26 5.34 -11.71 -3.07
CA GLU A 26 6.60 -11.26 -3.65
C GLU A 26 7.78 -11.86 -2.89
N ILE A 27 8.77 -12.37 -3.61
CA ILE A 27 10.10 -12.68 -3.09
C ILE A 27 11.06 -11.74 -3.78
N SER A 28 11.50 -10.71 -3.09
CA SER A 28 12.40 -9.72 -3.68
C SER A 28 13.80 -9.85 -3.12
N GLY A 29 14.76 -9.75 -4.03
CA GLY A 29 16.15 -9.65 -3.64
C GLY A 29 16.75 -8.27 -3.93
N ASN A 30 16.02 -7.42 -4.64
CA ASN A 30 16.42 -6.06 -4.94
C ASN A 30 15.92 -5.12 -3.86
N ILE A 31 16.82 -4.30 -3.34
CA ILE A 31 16.50 -3.23 -2.40
C ILE A 31 16.18 -1.99 -3.20
N HIS A 32 14.92 -1.53 -3.10
CA HIS A 32 14.48 -0.25 -3.65
C HIS A 32 14.47 0.80 -2.53
N ASN A 33 14.59 2.08 -2.87
CA ASN A 33 14.45 3.20 -1.94
C ASN A 33 15.31 3.09 -0.66
N GLN A 34 16.39 2.30 -0.65
CA GLN A 34 17.19 1.99 0.54
C GLN A 34 16.37 1.39 1.68
N GLU A 35 15.30 0.66 1.36
CA GLU A 35 14.50 -0.09 2.33
C GLU A 35 15.35 -1.14 3.06
N GLN A 36 14.96 -1.49 4.29
CA GLN A 36 15.81 -2.26 5.21
C GLN A 36 15.38 -3.74 5.32
N GLN A 37 14.35 -4.19 4.62
CA GLN A 37 13.82 -5.56 4.64
C GLN A 37 13.98 -6.26 3.28
N ALA A 38 13.97 -7.59 3.34
CA ALA A 38 13.61 -8.43 2.19
C ALA A 38 12.14 -8.82 2.27
N TYR A 39 11.46 -8.91 1.13
CA TYR A 39 10.14 -9.55 1.04
C TYR A 39 10.32 -11.04 0.84
N VAL A 40 9.59 -11.83 1.63
CA VAL A 40 9.67 -13.29 1.61
C VAL A 40 8.28 -13.93 1.60
N ASP A 41 8.18 -15.10 0.96
CA ASP A 41 6.98 -15.94 1.04
C ASP A 41 7.07 -16.85 2.27
N SER A 42 6.57 -16.33 3.39
CA SER A 42 6.58 -17.03 4.69
C SER A 42 5.30 -16.76 5.46
N VAL A 43 4.79 -17.77 6.15
CA VAL A 43 3.68 -17.64 7.11
C VAL A 43 4.02 -16.78 8.31
N GLU A 44 5.28 -16.44 8.52
CA GLU A 44 5.71 -15.50 9.55
C GLU A 44 5.49 -14.04 9.14
N THR A 45 5.50 -13.75 7.83
CA THR A 45 5.42 -12.40 7.30
C THR A 45 4.10 -12.10 6.59
N VAL A 46 3.40 -13.13 6.07
CA VAL A 46 2.11 -13.00 5.38
C VAL A 46 1.21 -14.16 5.81
N TYR A 47 0.18 -13.87 6.55
CA TYR A 47 -0.77 -14.87 7.04
C TYR A 47 -2.15 -14.29 7.26
N VAL A 48 -3.17 -15.17 7.34
CA VAL A 48 -4.53 -14.80 7.75
C VAL A 48 -4.69 -15.07 9.25
N SER A 49 -5.20 -14.08 9.97
CA SER A 49 -5.55 -14.15 11.39
C SER A 49 -7.07 -14.19 11.53
N GLN A 50 -7.57 -15.13 12.34
CA GLN A 50 -8.99 -15.24 12.68
C GLN A 50 -9.32 -14.58 14.04
N ASN A 51 -8.34 -13.89 14.63
CA ASN A 51 -8.43 -13.34 16.00
C ASN A 51 -8.22 -11.82 16.05
N GLU A 52 -8.40 -11.13 14.92
CA GLU A 52 -8.34 -9.66 14.92
C GLU A 52 -9.66 -9.09 15.42
N ALA A 53 -9.59 -8.02 16.22
CA ALA A 53 -10.78 -7.35 16.69
C ALA A 53 -11.52 -6.64 15.55
N ASP A 54 -12.84 -6.69 15.58
CA ASP A 54 -13.74 -5.98 14.67
C ASP A 54 -13.75 -6.48 13.21
N CYS A 55 -13.30 -7.73 12.97
CA CYS A 55 -13.43 -8.41 11.68
C CYS A 55 -13.54 -9.94 11.87
N GLU A 56 -14.10 -10.65 10.87
CA GLU A 56 -14.24 -12.11 10.91
C GLU A 56 -12.94 -12.84 10.55
N GLY A 57 -12.08 -12.21 9.81
CA GLY A 57 -10.74 -12.64 9.43
C GLY A 57 -9.96 -11.44 8.89
N ALA A 58 -8.65 -11.49 8.91
CA ALA A 58 -7.81 -10.43 8.36
C ALA A 58 -6.49 -10.96 7.82
N LEU A 59 -6.05 -10.40 6.70
CA LEU A 59 -4.68 -10.56 6.27
C LEU A 59 -3.76 -9.74 7.20
N VAL A 60 -2.67 -10.35 7.62
CA VAL A 60 -1.60 -9.69 8.38
C VAL A 60 -0.32 -9.72 7.57
N ILE A 61 0.24 -8.53 7.32
CA ILE A 61 1.60 -8.36 6.83
C ILE A 61 2.45 -7.95 8.02
N HIS A 62 3.45 -8.79 8.36
CA HIS A 62 4.17 -8.69 9.61
C HIS A 62 5.68 -8.54 9.35
N ALA A 63 6.26 -7.46 9.81
CA ALA A 63 7.70 -7.27 9.78
C ALA A 63 8.38 -8.09 10.90
N ARG A 64 9.46 -8.79 10.56
CA ARG A 64 10.21 -9.65 11.48
C ARG A 64 11.68 -9.28 11.52
N CYS A 65 12.28 -9.43 12.68
CA CYS A 65 13.73 -9.34 12.86
C CYS A 65 14.33 -10.71 12.56
N GLN A 66 15.20 -10.77 11.56
CA GLN A 66 15.94 -11.97 11.17
C GLN A 66 17.37 -11.56 10.77
N PRO A 67 18.25 -11.31 11.75
CA PRO A 67 19.59 -10.80 11.50
C PRO A 67 20.41 -11.71 10.57
N GLY A 68 21.05 -11.10 9.59
CA GLY A 68 21.89 -11.82 8.63
C GLY A 68 21.13 -12.59 7.56
N PHE A 69 19.83 -12.27 7.31
CA PHE A 69 19.09 -12.87 6.23
C PHE A 69 19.74 -12.53 4.87
N CYS A 70 20.12 -13.59 4.12
CA CYS A 70 20.75 -13.45 2.82
C CYS A 70 19.71 -13.64 1.72
N THR A 71 19.50 -12.61 0.88
CA THR A 71 18.61 -12.69 -0.27
C THR A 71 19.19 -13.55 -1.39
N GLN A 72 18.38 -14.02 -2.33
CA GLN A 72 18.85 -14.77 -3.49
C GLN A 72 19.86 -13.97 -4.35
N GLN A 73 19.84 -12.64 -4.30
CA GLN A 73 20.75 -11.74 -5.00
C GLN A 73 22.00 -11.38 -4.17
N GLY A 74 22.14 -11.97 -2.97
CA GLY A 74 23.34 -11.83 -2.12
C GLY A 74 23.32 -10.59 -1.22
N ALA A 75 22.25 -9.84 -1.14
CA ALA A 75 22.10 -8.76 -0.14
C ALA A 75 21.87 -9.38 1.25
N VAL A 76 22.55 -8.86 2.27
CA VAL A 76 22.38 -9.27 3.67
C VAL A 76 21.58 -8.21 4.40
N LEU A 77 20.46 -8.61 5.00
CA LEU A 77 19.51 -7.75 5.69
C LEU A 77 19.18 -8.33 7.06
N ASP A 78 18.70 -7.48 7.97
CA ASP A 78 18.34 -7.89 9.33
C ASP A 78 16.82 -8.01 9.54
N PHE A 79 16.05 -7.71 8.51
CA PHE A 79 14.59 -7.78 8.57
C PHE A 79 14.02 -8.48 7.35
N ILE A 80 12.91 -9.18 7.59
CA ILE A 80 12.03 -9.72 6.55
C ILE A 80 10.62 -9.15 6.73
N SER A 81 9.86 -9.05 5.64
CA SER A 81 8.49 -8.55 5.63
C SER A 81 7.69 -9.18 4.48
N GLY A 82 6.43 -8.77 4.34
CA GLY A 82 5.52 -9.24 3.31
C GLY A 82 5.19 -8.18 2.27
N ARG A 83 5.03 -8.65 1.03
CA ARG A 83 4.43 -7.91 -0.08
C ARG A 83 3.58 -8.87 -0.90
N ILE A 84 2.31 -8.53 -1.09
CA ILE A 84 1.40 -9.32 -1.92
C ILE A 84 0.84 -8.48 -3.06
N HIS A 85 0.44 -9.13 -4.14
CA HIS A 85 -0.09 -8.43 -5.30
C HIS A 85 -1.02 -9.30 -6.15
N THR A 86 -1.90 -8.65 -6.93
CA THR A 86 -2.86 -9.32 -7.82
C THR A 86 -2.37 -9.46 -9.28
N ARG A 87 -1.10 -9.21 -9.59
CA ARG A 87 -0.56 -9.25 -10.95
C ARG A 87 -0.83 -10.61 -11.60
N GLY A 88 -1.46 -10.61 -12.80
CA GLY A 88 -1.83 -11.82 -13.52
C GLY A 88 -3.06 -12.56 -12.96
N LYS A 89 -3.71 -12.03 -11.91
CA LYS A 89 -4.89 -12.61 -11.25
C LYS A 89 -6.09 -11.68 -11.29
N ALA A 90 -5.92 -10.43 -10.89
CA ALA A 90 -6.94 -9.39 -11.01
C ALA A 90 -6.30 -8.06 -11.40
N ALA A 91 -6.98 -7.31 -12.26
CA ALA A 91 -6.58 -5.98 -12.70
C ALA A 91 -7.83 -5.11 -12.87
N PHE A 92 -7.63 -3.80 -12.82
CA PHE A 92 -8.64 -2.80 -13.10
C PHE A 92 -8.04 -1.68 -13.96
N ARG A 93 -8.89 -0.98 -14.69
CA ARG A 93 -8.51 0.25 -15.41
C ARG A 93 -9.26 1.44 -14.85
N TYR A 94 -10.56 1.29 -14.78
CA TYR A 94 -11.49 2.24 -14.18
C TYR A 94 -12.33 1.53 -13.13
N GLY A 95 -12.85 2.28 -12.18
CA GLY A 95 -13.62 1.73 -11.09
C GLY A 95 -13.23 2.35 -9.76
N CYS A 96 -13.75 1.79 -8.68
CA CYS A 96 -13.34 2.12 -7.32
C CYS A 96 -12.55 0.96 -6.74
N VAL A 97 -11.34 1.26 -6.28
CA VAL A 97 -10.48 0.32 -5.54
C VAL A 97 -10.43 0.76 -4.10
N SER A 98 -10.78 -0.11 -3.18
CA SER A 98 -10.86 0.21 -1.75
C SER A 98 -10.39 -0.93 -0.88
N ALA A 99 -9.92 -0.60 0.33
CA ALA A 99 -9.55 -1.55 1.36
C ALA A 99 -9.82 -0.97 2.75
N ARG A 100 -10.19 -1.82 3.72
CA ARG A 100 -10.27 -1.47 5.13
C ARG A 100 -9.00 -1.94 5.83
N LEU A 101 -8.24 -0.99 6.35
CA LEU A 101 -6.87 -1.18 6.80
C LEU A 101 -6.68 -0.64 8.22
N LYS A 102 -5.78 -1.29 8.97
CA LYS A 102 -5.28 -0.83 10.26
C LYS A 102 -3.75 -0.83 10.20
N LEU A 103 -3.14 0.34 10.35
CA LEU A 103 -1.74 0.54 10.08
C LEU A 103 -0.89 0.52 11.35
N PRO A 104 0.38 0.10 11.29
CA PRO A 104 1.30 0.23 12.41
C PRO A 104 1.70 1.71 12.58
N ALA A 105 1.29 2.34 13.68
CA ALA A 105 1.67 3.71 14.04
C ALA A 105 3.05 3.75 14.69
N MET A 106 4.08 3.34 13.97
CA MET A 106 5.47 3.28 14.43
C MET A 106 6.38 3.90 13.39
N GLU A 107 7.10 4.94 13.78
CA GLU A 107 8.02 5.70 12.93
C GLU A 107 8.99 4.81 12.17
N GLY A 108 9.13 5.04 10.88
CA GLY A 108 10.00 4.26 10.00
C GLY A 108 9.39 2.97 9.47
N LEU A 109 8.16 2.59 9.88
CA LEU A 109 7.40 1.56 9.19
C LEU A 109 6.64 2.21 8.03
N TRP A 110 6.68 1.57 6.87
CA TRP A 110 6.11 2.11 5.64
C TRP A 110 5.10 1.12 5.02
N PRO A 111 3.88 1.02 5.61
CA PRO A 111 2.78 0.31 5.00
C PRO A 111 2.29 1.05 3.75
N ALA A 112 1.96 0.30 2.70
CA ALA A 112 1.41 0.84 1.47
C ALA A 112 0.27 -0.04 0.91
N PHE A 113 -0.74 0.64 0.36
CA PHE A 113 -1.81 0.10 -0.47
C PHE A 113 -1.83 0.90 -1.77
N TRP A 114 -1.45 0.27 -2.85
CA TRP A 114 -1.15 0.94 -4.10
C TRP A 114 -1.42 0.07 -5.33
N ALA A 115 -1.33 0.66 -6.51
CA ALA A 115 -1.54 -0.03 -7.77
C ALA A 115 -0.49 0.38 -8.81
N LEU A 116 -0.06 -0.60 -9.61
CA LEU A 116 0.97 -0.42 -10.63
C LEU A 116 0.48 -0.92 -11.99
N GLY A 117 0.94 -0.30 -13.08
CA GLY A 117 0.63 -0.73 -14.43
C GLY A 117 1.03 -2.17 -14.70
N VAL A 118 0.13 -2.94 -15.31
CA VAL A 118 0.39 -4.35 -15.69
C VAL A 118 1.53 -4.46 -16.70
N SER A 119 1.66 -3.46 -17.58
CA SER A 119 2.65 -3.41 -18.65
C SER A 119 3.36 -2.05 -18.68
N GLY A 120 4.53 -2.02 -19.31
CA GLY A 120 5.38 -0.84 -19.40
C GLY A 120 6.40 -0.75 -18.27
N ALA A 121 7.35 0.17 -18.42
CA ALA A 121 8.36 0.44 -17.41
C ALA A 121 7.91 1.57 -16.48
N TRP A 122 8.31 1.51 -15.21
CA TRP A 122 8.13 2.63 -14.28
C TRP A 122 8.98 3.85 -14.71
N PRO A 123 8.47 5.08 -14.59
CA PRO A 123 7.16 5.48 -14.08
C PRO A 123 6.07 5.55 -15.17
N SER A 124 6.37 5.29 -16.44
CA SER A 124 5.43 5.45 -17.57
C SER A 124 4.25 4.46 -17.53
N CYS A 125 4.38 3.34 -16.82
CA CYS A 125 3.28 2.40 -16.60
C CYS A 125 2.16 2.98 -15.71
N GLY A 126 2.43 4.08 -15.00
CA GLY A 126 1.54 4.72 -14.03
C GLY A 126 1.44 3.95 -12.72
N GLU A 127 1.62 4.68 -11.62
CA GLU A 127 1.50 4.19 -10.24
C GLU A 127 0.47 5.06 -9.50
N ILE A 128 -0.35 4.42 -8.69
CA ILE A 128 -1.41 5.05 -7.90
C ILE A 128 -1.25 4.58 -6.46
N ASP A 129 -0.77 5.46 -5.57
CA ASP A 129 -0.61 5.18 -4.16
C ASP A 129 -1.89 5.60 -3.44
N ILE A 130 -2.75 4.61 -3.17
CA ILE A 130 -4.07 4.83 -2.57
C ILE A 130 -3.89 5.24 -1.11
N MET A 131 -2.93 4.64 -0.43
CA MET A 131 -2.54 4.94 0.94
C MET A 131 -1.08 4.59 1.17
N GLU A 132 -0.31 5.53 1.68
CA GLU A 132 1.00 5.32 2.26
C GLU A 132 1.09 6.00 3.63
N ALA A 133 1.81 5.39 4.56
CA ALA A 133 2.22 6.01 5.82
C ALA A 133 3.70 5.70 6.08
N VAL A 134 4.35 6.52 6.90
CA VAL A 134 5.75 6.31 7.33
C VAL A 134 5.85 6.16 8.85
N GLY A 135 4.71 5.77 9.46
CA GLY A 135 4.60 5.47 10.88
C GLY A 135 4.31 6.69 11.77
N GLU A 136 4.17 7.88 11.18
CA GLU A 136 3.59 9.01 11.89
C GLU A 136 2.12 8.74 12.18
N PRO A 137 1.66 8.84 13.44
CA PRO A 137 0.34 8.35 13.81
C PRO A 137 -0.82 9.20 13.26
N ASP A 138 -0.57 10.43 12.88
CA ASP A 138 -1.58 11.46 12.62
C ASP A 138 -1.81 11.76 11.13
N TRP A 139 -1.12 11.06 10.19
CA TRP A 139 -1.36 11.29 8.77
C TRP A 139 -1.06 10.08 7.87
N VAL A 140 -1.72 10.09 6.71
CA VAL A 140 -1.44 9.24 5.55
C VAL A 140 -1.27 10.11 4.31
N SER A 141 -0.63 9.57 3.28
CA SER A 141 -0.55 10.21 1.95
C SER A 141 -1.24 9.37 0.88
N ALA A 142 -1.69 10.07 -0.15
CA ALA A 142 -2.10 9.50 -1.43
C ALA A 142 -1.29 10.18 -2.54
N ALA A 143 -0.84 9.40 -3.54
CA ALA A 143 0.01 9.91 -4.59
C ALA A 143 -0.28 9.30 -5.96
N ALA A 144 0.22 9.93 -7.02
CA ALA A 144 0.26 9.37 -8.36
C ALA A 144 1.60 9.68 -9.03
N HIS A 145 2.15 8.67 -9.72
CA HIS A 145 3.41 8.76 -10.43
C HIS A 145 3.22 8.42 -11.91
N GLY A 146 3.94 9.14 -12.76
CA GLY A 146 3.99 8.92 -14.20
C GLY A 146 5.20 9.64 -14.81
N THR A 147 5.28 9.64 -16.12
CA THR A 147 6.37 10.30 -16.84
C THR A 147 6.41 11.80 -16.52
N ASN A 148 7.55 12.30 -16.05
CA ASN A 148 7.84 13.66 -15.61
C ASN A 148 7.21 14.09 -14.27
N PHE A 149 6.43 13.24 -13.63
CA PHE A 149 5.87 13.48 -12.28
C PHE A 149 6.00 12.20 -11.45
N SER A 150 7.19 11.89 -10.98
CA SER A 150 7.49 10.68 -10.20
C SER A 150 8.55 10.92 -9.15
N GLY A 151 8.66 10.06 -8.16
CA GLY A 151 9.56 10.23 -7.03
C GLY A 151 9.27 11.55 -6.30
N GLU A 152 10.25 12.43 -6.19
CA GLU A 152 10.09 13.74 -5.53
C GLU A 152 9.13 14.70 -6.24
N ALA A 153 8.91 14.50 -7.53
CA ALA A 153 8.00 15.31 -8.34
C ALA A 153 6.60 14.69 -8.46
N ALA A 154 6.28 13.66 -7.68
CA ALA A 154 4.97 13.03 -7.67
C ALA A 154 3.85 14.02 -7.32
N LEU A 155 2.65 13.76 -7.83
CA LEU A 155 1.46 14.46 -7.39
C LEU A 155 0.98 13.80 -6.09
N VAL A 156 1.10 14.51 -4.97
CA VAL A 156 0.86 13.96 -3.63
C VAL A 156 0.01 14.90 -2.78
N ASN A 157 -0.86 14.33 -1.94
CA ASN A 157 -1.53 15.04 -0.85
C ASN A 157 -1.56 14.19 0.42
N LYS A 158 -1.77 14.85 1.57
CA LYS A 158 -1.85 14.20 2.89
C LYS A 158 -3.23 14.40 3.51
N LYS A 159 -3.72 13.37 4.20
CA LYS A 159 -4.84 13.46 5.14
C LYS A 159 -4.30 13.41 6.55
N TYR A 160 -4.64 14.42 7.35
CA TYR A 160 -4.33 14.46 8.79
C TYR A 160 -5.54 14.02 9.60
N PHE A 161 -5.31 13.20 10.61
CA PHE A 161 -6.31 12.76 11.58
C PHE A 161 -6.28 13.67 12.80
N CYS A 162 -7.45 14.02 13.29
CA CYS A 162 -7.57 14.83 14.52
C CYS A 162 -7.59 13.90 15.73
N THR A 163 -6.82 14.22 16.76
CA THR A 163 -6.85 13.52 18.07
C THR A 163 -8.29 13.38 18.58
N PRO A 164 -8.75 12.19 19.05
CA PRO A 164 -7.95 11.00 19.37
C PRO A 164 -7.69 10.05 18.20
N HIS A 165 -8.25 10.27 17.01
CA HIS A 165 -8.15 9.39 15.86
C HIS A 165 -6.74 9.35 15.28
N ASN A 166 -6.33 8.19 14.79
CA ASN A 166 -5.01 7.98 14.21
C ASN A 166 -5.01 6.76 13.27
N ILE A 167 -3.92 6.58 12.52
CA ILE A 167 -3.77 5.52 11.53
C ILE A 167 -3.84 4.09 12.10
N ALA A 168 -3.71 3.90 13.41
CA ALA A 168 -3.82 2.59 14.06
C ALA A 168 -5.27 2.16 14.35
N GLU A 169 -6.25 2.98 13.99
CA GLU A 169 -7.65 2.60 13.93
C GLU A 169 -7.99 1.99 12.57
N TRP A 170 -9.16 1.39 12.46
CA TRP A 170 -9.67 0.91 11.18
C TRP A 170 -10.17 2.07 10.33
N HIS A 171 -9.61 2.22 9.13
CA HIS A 171 -10.04 3.20 8.14
C HIS A 171 -10.27 2.54 6.78
N VAL A 172 -11.16 3.11 5.98
CA VAL A 172 -11.37 2.72 4.58
C VAL A 172 -10.63 3.69 3.67
N TYR A 173 -9.67 3.18 2.94
CA TYR A 173 -8.92 3.93 1.93
C TYR A 173 -9.41 3.53 0.54
N ALA A 174 -9.63 4.52 -0.33
CA ALA A 174 -10.14 4.24 -1.66
C ALA A 174 -9.61 5.21 -2.72
N VAL A 175 -9.58 4.74 -3.97
CA VAL A 175 -9.43 5.58 -5.16
C VAL A 175 -10.52 5.26 -6.18
N GLU A 176 -11.17 6.30 -6.70
CA GLU A 176 -12.00 6.21 -7.89
C GLU A 176 -11.18 6.61 -9.12
N CYS A 177 -11.03 5.66 -10.05
CA CYS A 177 -10.31 5.84 -11.30
C CYS A 177 -11.31 6.00 -12.45
N SER A 178 -11.21 7.10 -13.18
CA SER A 178 -12.01 7.40 -14.35
C SER A 178 -11.11 7.80 -15.53
N PRO A 179 -11.63 7.88 -16.76
CA PRO A 179 -10.87 8.41 -17.90
C PRO A 179 -10.38 9.85 -17.70
N ALA A 180 -11.02 10.60 -16.79
CA ALA A 180 -10.79 12.04 -16.59
C ALA A 180 -10.08 12.37 -15.26
N SER A 181 -10.07 11.46 -14.28
CA SER A 181 -9.54 11.79 -12.95
C SER A 181 -9.27 10.58 -12.10
N LEU A 182 -8.37 10.75 -11.10
CA LEU A 182 -8.21 9.93 -9.91
C LEU A 182 -8.76 10.74 -8.73
N SER A 183 -9.64 10.14 -7.92
CA SER A 183 -10.17 10.76 -6.70
C SER A 183 -9.90 9.83 -5.53
N PHE A 184 -9.18 10.32 -4.52
CA PHE A 184 -8.74 9.55 -3.36
C PHE A 184 -9.59 9.90 -2.15
N PHE A 185 -9.94 8.87 -1.37
CA PHE A 185 -10.82 9.00 -0.21
C PHE A 185 -10.25 8.30 1.01
N VAL A 186 -10.52 8.84 2.19
CA VAL A 186 -10.37 8.20 3.49
C VAL A 186 -11.72 8.31 4.21
N ASP A 187 -12.30 7.18 4.60
CA ASP A 187 -13.61 7.11 5.27
C ASP A 187 -14.70 7.91 4.53
N GLU A 188 -14.77 7.73 3.20
CA GLU A 188 -15.68 8.44 2.28
C GLU A 188 -15.39 9.95 2.09
N GLU A 189 -14.46 10.53 2.85
CA GLU A 189 -14.02 11.92 2.66
C GLU A 189 -13.06 12.04 1.48
N LEU A 190 -13.39 12.88 0.50
CA LEU A 190 -12.47 13.19 -0.62
C LEU A 190 -11.27 13.97 -0.09
N ILE A 191 -10.09 13.36 -0.14
CA ILE A 191 -8.84 13.97 0.34
C ILE A 191 -7.98 14.54 -0.78
N PHE A 192 -8.08 13.97 -1.99
CA PHE A 192 -7.27 14.41 -3.14
C PHE A 192 -7.99 14.09 -4.45
N ARG A 193 -7.92 15.01 -5.40
CA ARG A 193 -8.35 14.77 -6.77
C ARG A 193 -7.29 15.23 -7.76
N ILE A 194 -6.89 14.33 -8.64
CA ILE A 194 -5.97 14.58 -9.76
C ILE A 194 -6.81 14.49 -11.04
N THR A 195 -6.84 15.54 -11.83
CA THR A 195 -7.56 15.53 -13.11
C THR A 195 -6.59 15.30 -14.26
N ARG A 196 -7.12 14.75 -15.37
CA ARG A 196 -6.32 14.51 -16.57
C ARG A 196 -5.61 15.78 -17.08
N PRO A 197 -6.26 16.96 -17.19
CA PRO A 197 -5.55 18.18 -17.58
C PRO A 197 -4.44 18.61 -16.63
N MET A 198 -4.54 18.33 -15.31
CA MET A 198 -3.44 18.57 -14.37
C MET A 198 -2.23 17.69 -14.68
N VAL A 199 -2.45 16.42 -14.94
CA VAL A 199 -1.36 15.49 -15.29
C VAL A 199 -0.75 15.85 -16.64
N GLU A 200 -1.57 16.15 -17.65
CA GLU A 200 -1.12 16.45 -19.00
C GLU A 200 -0.31 17.75 -19.09
N PHE A 201 -0.37 18.60 -18.06
CA PHE A 201 0.52 19.75 -17.92
C PHE A 201 1.97 19.33 -17.62
N PHE A 202 2.20 18.22 -16.89
CA PHE A 202 3.52 17.72 -16.52
C PHE A 202 4.01 16.63 -17.47
N GLY A 203 3.11 15.72 -17.90
CA GLY A 203 3.45 14.56 -18.70
C GLY A 203 2.21 13.82 -19.21
N PRO A 204 2.38 12.71 -19.94
CA PRO A 204 1.25 11.96 -20.47
C PRO A 204 0.41 11.33 -19.35
N TRP A 205 -0.91 11.26 -19.58
CA TRP A 205 -1.83 10.52 -18.71
C TRP A 205 -1.55 9.02 -18.75
N ALA A 206 -1.07 8.44 -17.64
CA ALA A 206 -0.63 7.06 -17.55
C ALA A 206 -1.70 6.10 -16.96
N PHE A 207 -2.93 6.58 -16.72
CA PHE A 207 -3.95 5.86 -15.96
C PHE A 207 -5.07 5.25 -16.82
N ASP A 208 -4.90 5.23 -18.14
CA ASP A 208 -5.79 4.56 -19.11
C ASP A 208 -5.41 3.08 -19.35
N THR A 209 -4.49 2.53 -18.57
CA THR A 209 -4.01 1.14 -18.70
C THR A 209 -4.37 0.33 -17.46
N ASP A 210 -4.42 -0.99 -17.65
CA ASP A 210 -4.74 -1.89 -16.55
C ASP A 210 -3.69 -1.82 -15.43
N LYS A 211 -4.16 -1.82 -14.18
CA LYS A 211 -3.38 -1.77 -12.95
C LYS A 211 -3.67 -3.00 -12.11
N PHE A 212 -2.68 -3.51 -11.41
CA PHE A 212 -2.83 -4.52 -10.38
C PHE A 212 -2.57 -3.93 -9.00
N ILE A 213 -3.20 -4.50 -7.97
CA ILE A 213 -3.11 -4.04 -6.58
C ILE A 213 -1.87 -4.63 -5.92
N ILE A 214 -1.26 -3.85 -5.02
CA ILE A 214 -0.14 -4.24 -4.17
C ILE A 214 -0.41 -3.79 -2.73
N LEU A 215 -0.08 -4.65 -1.77
CA LEU A 215 -0.05 -4.39 -0.34
C LEU A 215 1.31 -4.81 0.20
N ASN A 216 1.99 -3.95 0.95
CA ASN A 216 3.27 -4.28 1.55
C ASN A 216 3.54 -3.49 2.84
N LEU A 217 4.47 -3.99 3.63
CA LEU A 217 5.05 -3.29 4.76
C LEU A 217 6.56 -3.17 4.55
N ALA A 218 7.03 -2.01 4.12
CA ALA A 218 8.45 -1.69 4.05
C ALA A 218 8.96 -1.13 5.39
N LEU A 219 10.28 -1.14 5.58
CA LEU A 219 10.95 -0.68 6.80
C LEU A 219 12.05 0.31 6.43
N GLY A 220 12.07 1.47 7.07
CA GLY A 220 13.04 2.50 6.79
C GLY A 220 13.07 2.93 5.33
N GLY A 221 14.23 3.30 4.84
CA GLY A 221 14.41 3.76 3.46
C GLY A 221 14.23 5.27 3.29
N THR A 222 14.23 5.69 2.03
CA THR A 222 14.32 7.11 1.67
C THR A 222 13.10 7.91 2.13
N TYR A 223 11.89 7.36 2.03
CA TYR A 223 10.68 8.10 2.40
C TYR A 223 10.56 8.31 3.92
N PRO A 224 10.65 7.29 4.77
CA PRO A 224 10.73 7.51 6.22
C PRO A 224 11.89 8.41 6.63
N PHE A 225 13.06 8.26 6.01
CA PHE A 225 14.21 9.10 6.31
C PHE A 225 13.94 10.60 6.07
N LYS A 226 13.24 10.96 5.00
CA LYS A 226 12.88 12.37 4.72
C LYS A 226 11.97 12.96 5.81
N THR A 227 11.17 12.13 6.45
CA THR A 227 10.27 12.57 7.51
C THR A 227 11.00 12.68 8.85
N ASN A 228 11.86 11.69 9.18
CA ASN A 228 12.45 11.57 10.52
C ASN A 228 13.95 11.91 10.62
N GLY A 229 14.68 11.95 9.49
CA GLY A 229 16.11 12.23 9.47
C GLY A 229 17.03 11.17 10.09
N ILE A 230 16.47 10.00 10.48
CA ILE A 230 17.17 8.96 11.22
C ILE A 230 18.12 8.17 10.29
N ARG A 231 19.42 8.14 10.62
CA ARG A 231 20.43 7.35 9.89
C ARG A 231 20.84 6.06 10.58
N GLN A 232 20.71 6.00 11.92
CA GLN A 232 21.18 4.90 12.77
C GLN A 232 20.07 4.49 13.75
N PRO A 233 19.91 3.19 14.08
CA PRO A 233 20.75 2.07 13.64
C PRO A 233 20.56 1.67 12.19
N TYR A 234 19.39 1.99 11.59
CA TYR A 234 19.08 1.73 10.18
C TYR A 234 18.52 2.99 9.51
N TYR A 235 18.74 3.14 8.23
CA TYR A 235 18.33 4.32 7.47
C TYR A 235 16.81 4.46 7.43
N GLY A 236 16.30 5.55 8.02
CA GLY A 236 14.86 5.82 8.16
C GLY A 236 14.14 4.97 9.22
N LEU A 237 14.84 4.09 9.98
CA LEU A 237 14.23 3.20 10.97
C LEU A 237 14.90 3.40 12.35
N PRO A 238 14.23 4.08 13.31
CA PRO A 238 14.77 4.35 14.64
C PRO A 238 14.84 3.12 15.54
N ALA A 239 15.70 3.16 16.56
CA ALA A 239 15.92 2.05 17.50
C ALA A 239 14.62 1.59 18.20
N ARG A 240 13.70 2.53 18.54
CA ARG A 240 12.40 2.18 19.14
C ARG A 240 11.55 1.28 18.24
N SER A 241 11.58 1.51 16.92
CA SER A 241 10.83 0.71 15.94
C SER A 241 11.52 -0.65 15.71
N VAL A 242 12.85 -0.70 15.75
CA VAL A 242 13.59 -1.98 15.76
C VAL A 242 13.18 -2.84 16.98
N GLN A 243 13.07 -2.25 18.17
CA GLN A 243 12.59 -2.96 19.37
C GLN A 243 11.15 -3.47 19.20
N ALA A 244 10.27 -2.69 18.59
CA ALA A 244 8.90 -3.11 18.30
C ALA A 244 8.84 -4.27 17.28
N ILE A 245 9.70 -4.27 16.25
CA ILE A 245 9.83 -5.39 15.31
C ILE A 245 10.33 -6.63 16.03
N GLN A 246 11.34 -6.51 16.89
CA GLN A 246 11.87 -7.60 17.73
C GLN A 246 10.80 -8.15 18.70
N ALA A 247 9.93 -7.28 19.21
CA ALA A 247 8.80 -7.67 20.07
C ALA A 247 7.59 -8.22 19.27
N ASN A 248 7.69 -8.35 17.94
CA ASN A 248 6.66 -8.85 17.05
C ASN A 248 5.35 -8.01 17.07
N THR A 249 5.46 -6.69 17.19
CA THR A 249 4.29 -5.78 17.20
C THR A 249 4.12 -4.98 15.90
N ALA A 250 5.05 -5.11 14.95
CA ALA A 250 5.06 -4.38 13.68
C ALA A 250 4.15 -5.07 12.65
N ARG A 251 2.83 -4.81 12.71
CA ARG A 251 1.79 -5.49 11.94
C ARG A 251 0.96 -4.49 11.13
N TYR A 252 0.79 -4.77 9.85
CA TYR A 252 -0.15 -4.12 8.96
C TYR A 252 -1.32 -5.08 8.73
N VAL A 253 -2.53 -4.67 9.09
CA VAL A 253 -3.71 -5.55 9.11
C VAL A 253 -4.72 -5.07 8.07
N VAL A 254 -5.25 -6.01 7.28
CA VAL A 254 -6.18 -5.77 6.18
C VAL A 254 -7.43 -6.61 6.40
N ASP A 255 -8.57 -5.96 6.63
CA ASP A 255 -9.87 -6.62 6.81
C ASP A 255 -10.41 -7.12 5.47
N TRP A 256 -10.47 -6.25 4.47
CA TRP A 256 -10.90 -6.60 3.12
C TRP A 256 -10.28 -5.69 2.06
N VAL A 257 -10.25 -6.22 0.81
CA VAL A 257 -9.90 -5.48 -0.41
C VAL A 257 -10.98 -5.66 -1.46
N LYS A 258 -11.37 -4.57 -2.13
CA LYS A 258 -12.48 -4.57 -3.08
C LYS A 258 -12.16 -3.74 -4.32
N ILE A 259 -12.55 -4.26 -5.50
CA ILE A 259 -12.62 -3.51 -6.77
C ILE A 259 -14.06 -3.56 -7.25
N THR A 260 -14.63 -2.40 -7.60
CA THR A 260 -15.94 -2.30 -8.22
C THR A 260 -15.90 -1.44 -9.48
N THR A 261 -16.88 -1.59 -10.35
CA THR A 261 -17.13 -0.59 -11.42
C THR A 261 -17.48 0.75 -10.80
N LEU A 262 -17.28 1.85 -11.54
CA LEU A 262 -17.80 3.16 -11.11
C LEU A 262 -19.33 3.13 -11.03
N LYS A 263 -19.88 3.89 -10.08
CA LYS A 263 -21.32 4.21 -10.12
C LYS A 263 -21.59 4.94 -11.44
N ARG A 264 -22.51 4.45 -12.24
CA ARG A 264 -22.99 5.22 -13.40
C ARG A 264 -23.81 6.38 -12.85
N ASP A 265 -23.32 7.60 -13.02
CA ASP A 265 -24.13 8.78 -12.83
C ASP A 265 -25.32 8.63 -13.76
N GLY A 266 -26.52 8.79 -13.23
CA GLY A 266 -27.75 8.56 -13.98
C GLY A 266 -27.80 9.46 -15.22
N GLU A 267 -28.10 8.84 -16.37
CA GLU A 267 -28.71 9.54 -17.51
C GLU A 267 -30.04 10.20 -17.11
#